data_b085b7c73d4da985e27f84999a7e829c
#
_entry.id   b085b7c73d4da985e27f84999a7e829c
#
_cell.length_a   1.000
_cell.length_b   1.000
_cell.length_c   1.000
_cell.angle_alpha   90.00
_cell.angle_beta   90.00
_cell.angle_gamma   90.00
#
_symmetry.space_group_name_H-M   'P 1'
#
loop_
_entity.id
_entity.type
_entity.pdbx_description
1 polymer ?
#
loop_
_entity_poly.entity_id
_entity_poly.type
_entity_poly.pdbx_seq_one_letter_code
_entity_poly.pdbx_strand_id
1 'polypeptide(L)'
;MAGYKLATYQTADGPRAGLIVDDKVFDAAKLTGKAAYATTLGIFNDWRAAQGALKAAAAKAAKSKAKPLPVSKAKLLAPILWPSAIFCAGANYQDHANEMAAKDNRPPPPDPHTLGLESWHFIKASRAIANPGATIKISHYSKKMDWEVELAAVIGKSAKDVPVEKALSYVAGYTIANDLSARDRGRRPHIPDHSPFKADWVAHKSFDGSCPLGPWIVPASDIKDPQKLGLKLWVNDVLKQDSNTSQMIYNLAEQIAHLSARLTLHPGDLILTGTPAGVGAGRGEFLQAGDTVKLWIEKIGEISNKMA
;
A
#
# COMPACT_ATOMS: atom_id res chain seq x y z
N MET A 1 -9.07 -1.31 -25.09
CA MET A 1 -9.29 -2.65 -24.47
C MET A 1 -9.88 -2.39 -23.10
N ALA A 2 -10.89 -3.15 -22.66
CA ALA A 2 -11.44 -2.99 -21.32
C ALA A 2 -10.36 -3.27 -20.29
N GLY A 3 -10.05 -2.29 -19.45
CA GLY A 3 -9.17 -2.43 -18.31
C GLY A 3 -9.84 -3.34 -17.28
N TYR A 4 -9.06 -3.92 -16.37
CA TYR A 4 -9.59 -4.64 -15.21
C TYR A 4 -8.86 -4.24 -13.94
N LYS A 5 -9.49 -4.51 -12.79
CA LYS A 5 -8.84 -4.38 -11.48
C LYS A 5 -8.93 -5.72 -10.76
N LEU A 6 -7.93 -6.04 -9.94
CA LEU A 6 -7.95 -7.24 -9.10
C LEU A 6 -8.39 -6.87 -7.69
N ALA A 7 -9.35 -7.61 -7.15
CA ALA A 7 -9.84 -7.44 -5.79
C ALA A 7 -9.89 -8.77 -5.06
N THR A 8 -9.94 -8.72 -3.75
CA THR A 8 -10.45 -9.81 -2.92
C THR A 8 -11.80 -9.38 -2.37
N TYR A 9 -12.80 -10.25 -2.41
CA TYR A 9 -14.13 -9.98 -1.90
C TYR A 9 -14.68 -11.15 -1.09
N GLN A 10 -15.54 -10.86 -0.13
CA GLN A 10 -16.13 -11.87 0.74
C GLN A 10 -17.29 -12.57 0.04
N THR A 11 -17.31 -13.90 0.06
CA THR A 11 -18.44 -14.75 -0.34
C THR A 11 -18.93 -15.58 0.86
N ALA A 12 -20.01 -16.33 0.68
CA ALA A 12 -20.49 -17.27 1.70
C ALA A 12 -19.43 -18.34 2.05
N ASP A 13 -18.65 -18.75 1.04
CA ASP A 13 -17.60 -19.77 1.17
C ASP A 13 -16.24 -19.20 1.56
N GLY A 14 -16.17 -17.92 1.94
CA GLY A 14 -14.93 -17.23 2.31
C GLY A 14 -14.44 -16.23 1.27
N PRO A 15 -13.21 -15.68 1.47
CA PRO A 15 -12.59 -14.73 0.55
C PRO A 15 -12.31 -15.33 -0.83
N ARG A 16 -12.58 -14.56 -1.89
CA ARG A 16 -12.33 -14.95 -3.28
C ARG A 16 -11.66 -13.82 -4.06
N ALA A 17 -10.78 -14.19 -5.00
CA ALA A 17 -10.26 -13.21 -5.96
C ALA A 17 -11.36 -12.81 -6.95
N GLY A 18 -11.51 -11.51 -7.13
CA GLY A 18 -12.44 -10.88 -8.05
C GLY A 18 -11.71 -10.13 -9.17
N LEU A 19 -12.25 -10.25 -10.38
CA LEU A 19 -11.90 -9.42 -11.51
C LEU A 19 -12.98 -8.34 -11.66
N ILE A 20 -12.62 -7.08 -11.46
CA ILE A 20 -13.55 -5.96 -11.62
C ILE A 20 -13.48 -5.47 -13.07
N VAL A 21 -14.62 -5.48 -13.74
CA VAL A 21 -14.84 -4.96 -15.10
C VAL A 21 -16.15 -4.18 -15.11
N ASP A 22 -16.13 -2.94 -15.57
CA ASP A 22 -17.32 -2.06 -15.66
C ASP A 22 -18.15 -2.04 -14.36
N ASP A 23 -17.50 -1.78 -13.21
CA ASP A 23 -18.10 -1.73 -11.87
C ASP A 23 -18.82 -3.02 -11.42
N LYS A 24 -18.45 -4.14 -11.98
CA LYS A 24 -18.92 -5.47 -11.62
C LYS A 24 -17.77 -6.38 -11.24
N VAL A 25 -17.92 -7.11 -10.13
CA VAL A 25 -16.97 -8.12 -9.65
C VAL A 25 -17.37 -9.48 -10.24
N PHE A 26 -16.46 -10.10 -10.93
CA PHE A 26 -16.56 -11.48 -11.41
C PHE A 26 -15.58 -12.35 -10.61
N ASP A 27 -15.98 -13.55 -10.20
CA ASP A 27 -15.06 -14.53 -9.61
C ASP A 27 -13.96 -14.87 -10.62
N ALA A 28 -12.72 -14.59 -10.25
CA ALA A 28 -11.58 -14.71 -11.16
C ALA A 28 -11.35 -16.15 -11.63
N ALA A 29 -11.51 -17.14 -10.73
CA ALA A 29 -11.34 -18.54 -11.08
C ALA A 29 -12.45 -19.01 -12.06
N LYS A 30 -13.72 -18.62 -11.81
CA LYS A 30 -14.85 -18.97 -12.69
C LYS A 30 -14.72 -18.29 -14.05
N LEU A 31 -14.30 -17.02 -14.07
CA LEU A 31 -14.21 -16.25 -15.31
C LEU A 31 -13.05 -16.72 -16.21
N THR A 32 -11.94 -17.14 -15.60
CA THR A 32 -10.75 -17.63 -16.32
C THR A 32 -10.75 -19.14 -16.57
N GLY A 33 -11.60 -19.90 -15.86
CA GLY A 33 -11.57 -21.38 -15.85
C GLY A 33 -10.39 -21.97 -15.08
N LYS A 34 -9.64 -21.17 -14.31
CA LYS A 34 -8.45 -21.61 -13.56
C LYS A 34 -8.72 -21.63 -12.06
N ALA A 35 -8.84 -22.82 -11.47
CA ALA A 35 -9.11 -22.98 -10.04
C ALA A 35 -8.06 -22.29 -9.14
N ALA A 36 -6.79 -22.28 -9.53
CA ALA A 36 -5.72 -21.59 -8.81
C ALA A 36 -5.96 -20.08 -8.64
N TYR A 37 -6.76 -19.46 -9.50
CA TYR A 37 -7.09 -18.04 -9.44
C TYR A 37 -8.25 -17.73 -8.47
N ALA A 38 -8.54 -18.66 -7.57
CA ALA A 38 -9.49 -18.45 -6.48
C ALA A 38 -9.01 -17.40 -5.46
N THR A 39 -7.70 -17.19 -5.36
CA THR A 39 -7.08 -16.18 -4.50
C THR A 39 -6.17 -15.26 -5.30
N THR A 40 -5.96 -14.03 -4.83
CA THR A 40 -5.03 -13.09 -5.47
C THR A 40 -3.58 -13.59 -5.42
N LEU A 41 -3.17 -14.23 -4.33
CA LEU A 41 -1.85 -14.87 -4.25
C LEU A 41 -1.70 -15.99 -5.28
N GLY A 42 -2.74 -16.80 -5.50
CA GLY A 42 -2.74 -17.82 -6.56
C GLY A 42 -2.58 -17.22 -7.97
N ILE A 43 -3.14 -16.02 -8.20
CA ILE A 43 -2.93 -15.26 -9.42
C ILE A 43 -1.48 -14.76 -9.52
N PHE A 44 -0.91 -14.21 -8.45
CA PHE A 44 0.47 -13.70 -8.46
C PHE A 44 1.50 -14.82 -8.61
N ASN A 45 1.29 -15.98 -8.02
CA ASN A 45 2.17 -17.14 -8.21
C ASN A 45 2.27 -17.60 -9.68
N ASP A 46 1.26 -17.28 -10.50
CA ASP A 46 1.23 -17.56 -11.96
C ASP A 46 1.24 -16.25 -12.78
N TRP A 47 1.78 -15.15 -12.25
CA TRP A 47 1.58 -13.80 -12.80
C TRP A 47 1.93 -13.68 -14.28
N ARG A 48 2.98 -14.37 -14.73
CA ARG A 48 3.39 -14.35 -16.15
C ARG A 48 2.27 -14.83 -17.08
N ALA A 49 1.60 -15.92 -16.75
CA ALA A 49 0.48 -16.44 -17.52
C ALA A 49 -0.84 -15.73 -17.17
N ALA A 50 -0.98 -15.31 -15.91
CA ALA A 50 -2.19 -14.68 -15.41
C ALA A 50 -2.53 -13.37 -16.15
N GLN A 51 -1.55 -12.53 -16.45
CA GLN A 51 -1.77 -11.26 -17.15
C GLN A 51 -2.55 -11.42 -18.46
N GLY A 52 -2.14 -12.36 -19.30
CA GLY A 52 -2.84 -12.66 -20.56
C GLY A 52 -4.23 -13.26 -20.33
N ALA A 53 -4.34 -14.21 -19.40
CA ALA A 53 -5.62 -14.87 -19.09
C ALA A 53 -6.63 -13.88 -18.52
N LEU A 54 -6.22 -12.98 -17.61
CA LEU A 54 -7.09 -11.96 -17.00
C LEU A 54 -7.55 -10.91 -18.02
N LYS A 55 -6.65 -10.44 -18.91
CA LYS A 55 -7.02 -9.53 -20.01
C LYS A 55 -8.03 -10.17 -20.94
N ALA A 56 -7.81 -11.43 -21.34
CA ALA A 56 -8.73 -12.17 -22.20
C ALA A 56 -10.10 -12.40 -21.50
N ALA A 57 -10.10 -12.72 -20.20
CA ALA A 57 -11.29 -12.90 -19.42
C ALA A 57 -12.06 -11.60 -19.26
N ALA A 58 -11.40 -10.48 -18.97
CA ALA A 58 -12.02 -9.15 -18.87
C ALA A 58 -12.71 -8.75 -20.19
N ALA A 59 -12.05 -8.95 -21.33
CA ALA A 59 -12.61 -8.64 -22.65
C ALA A 59 -13.89 -9.45 -22.99
N LYS A 60 -14.05 -10.62 -22.37
CA LYS A 60 -15.22 -11.51 -22.54
C LYS A 60 -16.23 -11.42 -21.41
N ALA A 61 -15.97 -10.63 -20.37
CA ALA A 61 -16.77 -10.59 -19.15
C ALA A 61 -18.26 -10.30 -19.40
N ALA A 62 -18.57 -9.33 -20.26
CA ALA A 62 -19.93 -8.96 -20.62
C ALA A 62 -20.75 -10.11 -21.30
N LYS A 63 -20.05 -11.05 -21.93
CA LYS A 63 -20.66 -12.22 -22.62
C LYS A 63 -20.56 -13.49 -21.79
N SER A 64 -19.98 -13.42 -20.59
CA SER A 64 -19.78 -14.57 -19.71
C SER A 64 -21.09 -15.01 -19.07
N LYS A 65 -21.24 -16.33 -18.86
CA LYS A 65 -22.32 -16.92 -18.04
C LYS A 65 -22.08 -16.72 -16.53
N ALA A 66 -20.91 -16.25 -16.12
CA ALA A 66 -20.60 -15.95 -14.73
C ALA A 66 -21.47 -14.78 -14.25
N LYS A 67 -22.28 -14.99 -13.22
CA LYS A 67 -23.10 -13.92 -12.64
C LYS A 67 -22.22 -12.92 -11.90
N PRO A 68 -22.16 -11.64 -12.33
CA PRO A 68 -21.37 -10.63 -11.64
C PRO A 68 -22.11 -10.10 -10.42
N LEU A 69 -21.35 -9.56 -9.47
CA LEU A 69 -21.84 -8.78 -8.35
C LEU A 69 -21.48 -7.31 -8.58
N PRO A 70 -22.41 -6.34 -8.48
CA PRO A 70 -22.05 -4.92 -8.51
C PRO A 70 -20.99 -4.60 -7.42
N VAL A 71 -19.98 -3.80 -7.74
CA VAL A 71 -18.93 -3.41 -6.77
C VAL A 71 -19.56 -2.78 -5.52
N SER A 72 -20.59 -1.97 -5.68
CA SER A 72 -21.32 -1.32 -4.57
C SER A 72 -22.01 -2.29 -3.61
N LYS A 73 -22.21 -3.55 -4.02
CA LYS A 73 -22.78 -4.63 -3.19
C LYS A 73 -21.73 -5.64 -2.74
N ALA A 74 -20.52 -5.56 -3.25
CA ALA A 74 -19.44 -6.45 -2.88
C ALA A 74 -18.80 -5.99 -1.57
N LYS A 75 -18.67 -6.87 -0.59
CA LYS A 75 -17.84 -6.62 0.58
C LYS A 75 -16.39 -6.83 0.17
N LEU A 76 -15.73 -5.76 -0.23
CA LEU A 76 -14.31 -5.80 -0.57
C LEU A 76 -13.46 -6.04 0.68
N LEU A 77 -12.42 -6.81 0.50
CA LEU A 77 -11.37 -7.07 1.48
C LEU A 77 -10.06 -6.45 0.97
N ALA A 78 -9.03 -6.45 1.79
CA ALA A 78 -7.70 -6.09 1.32
C ALA A 78 -7.35 -6.95 0.09
N PRO A 79 -6.85 -6.35 -1.00
CA PRO A 79 -6.66 -7.07 -2.26
C PRO A 79 -5.65 -8.22 -2.16
N ILE A 80 -4.73 -8.15 -1.19
CA ILE A 80 -3.88 -9.27 -0.76
C ILE A 80 -4.06 -9.43 0.74
N LEU A 81 -4.59 -10.59 1.19
CA LEU A 81 -4.89 -10.81 2.61
C LEU A 81 -3.66 -11.15 3.44
N TRP A 82 -2.73 -11.90 2.86
CA TRP A 82 -1.57 -12.43 3.58
C TRP A 82 -0.32 -12.36 2.68
N PRO A 83 0.21 -11.15 2.40
CA PRO A 83 1.47 -11.03 1.67
C PRO A 83 2.60 -11.66 2.48
N SER A 84 3.62 -12.18 1.81
CA SER A 84 4.79 -12.74 2.48
C SER A 84 5.58 -11.66 3.22
N ALA A 85 5.70 -10.48 2.61
CA ALA A 85 6.36 -9.32 3.21
C ALA A 85 5.65 -8.02 2.84
N ILE A 86 5.78 -7.03 3.74
CA ILE A 86 5.37 -5.63 3.53
C ILE A 86 6.58 -4.77 3.84
N PHE A 87 7.28 -4.34 2.80
CA PHE A 87 8.40 -3.40 2.91
C PHE A 87 7.86 -1.97 2.88
N CYS A 88 8.34 -1.11 3.74
CA CYS A 88 7.88 0.27 3.86
C CYS A 88 9.08 1.22 3.79
N ALA A 89 9.06 2.15 2.83
CA ALA A 89 10.10 3.16 2.72
C ALA A 89 9.91 4.24 3.79
N GLY A 90 10.92 4.47 4.61
CA GLY A 90 10.91 5.54 5.59
C GLY A 90 11.52 6.84 5.05
N ALA A 91 10.96 7.98 5.45
CA ALA A 91 11.45 9.33 5.12
C ALA A 91 11.67 9.55 3.60
N ASN A 92 10.76 9.06 2.76
CA ASN A 92 10.97 8.95 1.30
C ASN A 92 10.27 10.05 0.48
N TYR A 93 9.79 11.12 1.09
CA TYR A 93 9.19 12.25 0.36
C TYR A 93 9.86 13.56 0.75
N GLN A 94 10.24 14.35 -0.26
CA GLN A 94 10.96 15.61 -0.04
C GLN A 94 10.11 16.64 0.71
N ASP A 95 8.81 16.76 0.38
CA ASP A 95 7.88 17.65 1.07
C ASP A 95 7.70 17.25 2.54
N HIS A 96 7.63 15.95 2.85
CA HIS A 96 7.57 15.45 4.23
C HIS A 96 8.88 15.71 5.00
N ALA A 97 10.03 15.48 4.37
CA ALA A 97 11.33 15.77 4.97
C ALA A 97 11.47 17.26 5.32
N ASN A 98 11.01 18.14 4.43
CA ASN A 98 10.99 19.59 4.63
C ASN A 98 10.02 20.00 5.77
N GLU A 99 8.81 19.39 5.83
CA GLU A 99 7.83 19.61 6.91
C GLU A 99 8.43 19.26 8.28
N MET A 100 9.06 18.10 8.39
CA MET A 100 9.66 17.66 9.66
C MET A 100 10.86 18.52 10.08
N ALA A 101 11.68 18.96 9.12
CA ALA A 101 12.77 19.88 9.39
C ALA A 101 12.26 21.24 9.88
N ALA A 102 11.24 21.80 9.23
CA ALA A 102 10.62 23.06 9.64
C ALA A 102 10.01 22.98 11.04
N LYS A 103 9.32 21.88 11.36
CA LYS A 103 8.77 21.62 12.71
C LYS A 103 9.85 21.67 13.79
N ASP A 104 11.02 21.12 13.52
CA ASP A 104 12.13 21.04 14.46
C ASP A 104 13.04 22.28 14.38
N ASN A 105 12.65 23.34 13.65
CA ASN A 105 13.46 24.55 13.39
C ASN A 105 14.85 24.22 12.82
N ARG A 106 14.94 23.22 11.95
CA ARG A 106 16.15 22.81 11.26
C ARG A 106 16.09 23.16 9.76
N PRO A 107 17.22 23.38 9.10
CA PRO A 107 17.23 23.53 7.64
C PRO A 107 16.72 22.25 6.97
N PRO A 108 16.19 22.33 5.72
CA PRO A 108 15.86 21.16 4.92
C PRO A 108 17.06 20.20 4.84
N PRO A 109 16.82 18.88 4.94
CA PRO A 109 17.93 17.93 4.84
C PRO A 109 18.50 17.94 3.43
N PRO A 110 19.82 17.67 3.28
CA PRO A 110 20.41 17.49 1.96
C PRO A 110 19.80 16.28 1.26
N ASP A 111 19.84 16.26 -0.06
CA ASP A 111 19.45 15.09 -0.85
C ASP A 111 20.34 13.89 -0.45
N PRO A 112 19.77 12.80 0.05
CA PRO A 112 20.52 11.64 0.50
C PRO A 112 21.33 10.97 -0.62
N HIS A 113 20.96 11.11 -1.89
CA HIS A 113 21.77 10.65 -3.03
C HIS A 113 23.15 11.32 -3.05
N THR A 114 23.22 12.61 -2.71
CA THR A 114 24.51 13.35 -2.64
C THR A 114 25.43 12.88 -1.53
N LEU A 115 24.87 12.18 -0.55
CA LEU A 115 25.59 11.57 0.56
C LEU A 115 25.95 10.10 0.32
N GLY A 116 25.62 9.55 -0.87
CA GLY A 116 25.78 8.14 -1.20
C GLY A 116 24.90 7.20 -0.38
N LEU A 117 23.81 7.71 0.18
CA LEU A 117 22.86 6.90 0.94
C LEU A 117 21.90 6.17 -0.01
N GLU A 118 21.45 5.01 0.41
CA GLU A 118 20.46 4.20 -0.29
C GLU A 118 19.09 4.34 0.38
N SER A 119 18.03 3.92 -0.32
CA SER A 119 16.67 3.94 0.24
C SER A 119 16.60 3.12 1.53
N TRP A 120 15.91 3.66 2.52
CA TRP A 120 15.77 3.02 3.82
C TRP A 120 14.39 2.40 3.99
N HIS A 121 14.35 1.15 4.47
CA HIS A 121 13.10 0.41 4.62
C HIS A 121 13.00 -0.25 5.99
N PHE A 122 11.76 -0.37 6.45
CA PHE A 122 11.37 -1.23 7.56
C PHE A 122 10.28 -2.21 7.09
N ILE A 123 9.87 -3.12 7.96
CA ILE A 123 8.88 -4.16 7.65
C ILE A 123 7.67 -3.99 8.56
N LYS A 124 6.47 -4.06 7.99
CA LYS A 124 5.24 -4.29 8.76
C LYS A 124 4.92 -5.79 8.77
N ALA A 125 4.37 -6.25 9.89
CA ALA A 125 3.88 -7.62 9.96
C ALA A 125 2.74 -7.84 8.94
N SER A 126 2.72 -8.98 8.26
CA SER A 126 1.66 -9.32 7.30
C SER A 126 0.26 -9.33 7.93
N ARG A 127 0.18 -9.60 9.23
CA ARG A 127 -1.06 -9.55 10.02
C ARG A 127 -1.56 -8.14 10.32
N ALA A 128 -0.76 -7.11 10.06
CA ALA A 128 -1.15 -5.72 10.27
C ALA A 128 -2.17 -5.21 9.23
N ILE A 129 -2.45 -5.96 8.17
CA ILE A 129 -3.39 -5.57 7.12
C ILE A 129 -4.81 -5.43 7.68
N ALA A 130 -5.46 -4.32 7.31
CA ALA A 130 -6.89 -4.10 7.51
C ALA A 130 -7.62 -3.96 6.16
N ASN A 131 -8.89 -4.38 6.16
CA ASN A 131 -9.73 -4.28 4.97
C ASN A 131 -10.23 -2.83 4.75
N PRO A 132 -10.53 -2.43 3.51
CA PRO A 132 -11.32 -1.23 3.24
C PRO A 132 -12.64 -1.26 4.04
N GLY A 133 -13.02 -0.14 4.63
CA GLY A 133 -14.24 -0.04 5.44
C GLY A 133 -14.18 -0.68 6.82
N ALA A 134 -13.07 -1.31 7.20
CA ALA A 134 -12.92 -1.88 8.53
C ALA A 134 -12.85 -0.78 9.61
N THR A 135 -13.39 -1.08 10.78
CA THR A 135 -13.16 -0.30 11.99
C THR A 135 -11.85 -0.74 12.63
N ILE A 136 -10.94 0.20 12.84
CA ILE A 136 -9.60 -0.03 13.39
C ILE A 136 -9.58 0.46 14.83
N LYS A 137 -9.24 -0.43 15.73
CA LYS A 137 -9.08 -0.05 17.15
C LYS A 137 -7.80 0.75 17.34
N ILE A 138 -7.93 1.95 17.88
CA ILE A 138 -6.77 2.68 18.39
C ILE A 138 -6.26 1.92 19.60
N SER A 139 -5.02 1.50 19.54
CA SER A 139 -4.44 0.74 20.64
C SER A 139 -4.31 1.60 21.90
N HIS A 140 -4.78 1.06 23.03
CA HIS A 140 -4.73 1.73 24.33
C HIS A 140 -3.31 2.12 24.77
N TYR A 141 -2.28 1.53 24.21
CA TYR A 141 -0.89 1.85 24.53
C TYR A 141 -0.35 3.08 23.78
N SER A 142 -1.07 3.63 22.79
CA SER A 142 -0.65 4.83 22.06
C SER A 142 -1.67 5.96 22.19
N LYS A 143 -1.16 7.17 22.40
CA LYS A 143 -1.93 8.43 22.39
C LYS A 143 -1.61 9.30 21.17
N LYS A 144 -0.74 8.81 20.27
CA LYS A 144 -0.29 9.56 19.10
C LYS A 144 -0.39 8.70 17.83
N MET A 145 -1.62 8.22 17.58
CA MET A 145 -1.93 7.47 16.35
C MET A 145 -1.96 8.43 15.16
N ASP A 146 -1.14 8.16 14.16
CA ASP A 146 -0.93 9.01 13.00
C ASP A 146 -1.30 8.28 11.70
N TRP A 147 -1.60 9.06 10.66
CA TRP A 147 -1.97 8.61 9.31
C TRP A 147 -0.85 8.85 8.31
N GLU A 148 -0.77 7.99 7.29
CA GLU A 148 0.21 8.08 6.20
C GLU A 148 -0.37 7.47 4.92
N VAL A 149 -0.84 8.32 3.96
CA VAL A 149 -1.24 7.82 2.64
C VAL A 149 -0.03 7.42 1.84
N GLU A 150 -0.05 6.19 1.29
CA GLU A 150 1.05 5.65 0.50
C GLU A 150 0.58 4.93 -0.75
N LEU A 151 1.30 5.14 -1.85
CA LEU A 151 1.24 4.23 -2.99
C LEU A 151 1.88 2.89 -2.56
N ALA A 152 1.15 1.80 -2.76
CA ALA A 152 1.67 0.46 -2.52
C ALA A 152 1.85 -0.28 -3.85
N ALA A 153 3.06 -0.72 -4.14
CA ALA A 153 3.37 -1.55 -5.31
C ALA A 153 3.30 -3.04 -4.93
N VAL A 154 2.75 -3.86 -5.83
CA VAL A 154 2.68 -5.32 -5.69
C VAL A 154 3.70 -5.95 -6.62
N ILE A 155 4.59 -6.77 -6.07
CA ILE A 155 5.56 -7.53 -6.87
C ILE A 155 4.86 -8.67 -7.62
N GLY A 156 5.16 -8.81 -8.91
CA GLY A 156 4.55 -9.83 -9.78
C GLY A 156 5.50 -10.91 -10.26
N LYS A 157 6.80 -10.70 -10.13
CA LYS A 157 7.85 -11.66 -10.51
C LYS A 157 8.91 -11.71 -9.43
N SER A 158 9.51 -12.88 -9.21
CA SER A 158 10.67 -12.98 -8.32
C SER A 158 11.78 -12.04 -8.80
N ALA A 159 12.26 -11.19 -7.89
CA ALA A 159 13.23 -10.15 -8.17
C ALA A 159 14.45 -10.32 -7.25
N LYS A 160 15.60 -10.59 -7.83
CA LYS A 160 16.90 -10.69 -7.15
C LYS A 160 17.93 -9.94 -7.98
N ASP A 161 18.70 -9.07 -7.33
CA ASP A 161 19.77 -8.26 -7.94
C ASP A 161 19.30 -7.52 -9.21
N VAL A 162 18.12 -6.88 -9.12
CA VAL A 162 17.46 -6.24 -10.25
C VAL A 162 18.02 -4.83 -10.44
N PRO A 163 18.56 -4.49 -11.64
CA PRO A 163 19.01 -3.12 -11.91
C PRO A 163 17.83 -2.16 -12.02
N VAL A 164 18.05 -0.89 -11.67
CA VAL A 164 17.02 0.16 -11.58
C VAL A 164 16.20 0.27 -12.86
N GLU A 165 16.84 0.25 -14.02
CA GLU A 165 16.18 0.41 -15.33
C GLU A 165 15.21 -0.74 -15.70
N LYS A 166 15.31 -1.89 -15.01
CA LYS A 166 14.43 -3.06 -15.21
C LYS A 166 13.40 -3.22 -14.09
N ALA A 167 13.56 -2.50 -12.99
CA ALA A 167 12.85 -2.74 -11.73
C ALA A 167 11.32 -2.67 -11.87
N LEU A 168 10.78 -1.67 -12.57
CA LEU A 168 9.33 -1.52 -12.75
C LEU A 168 8.69 -2.67 -13.55
N SER A 169 9.47 -3.42 -14.34
CA SER A 169 8.95 -4.60 -15.04
C SER A 169 8.60 -5.77 -14.11
N TYR A 170 8.97 -5.70 -12.84
CA TYR A 170 8.65 -6.69 -11.81
C TYR A 170 7.37 -6.37 -11.05
N VAL A 171 6.79 -5.19 -11.25
CA VAL A 171 5.55 -4.75 -10.59
C VAL A 171 4.34 -5.34 -11.30
N ALA A 172 3.45 -5.97 -10.54
CA ALA A 172 2.17 -6.47 -11.03
C ALA A 172 1.11 -5.38 -11.13
N GLY A 173 1.09 -4.47 -10.17
CA GLY A 173 0.12 -3.39 -10.09
C GLY A 173 0.27 -2.57 -8.81
N TYR A 174 -0.68 -1.67 -8.62
CA TYR A 174 -0.65 -0.67 -7.55
C TYR A 174 -1.96 -0.64 -6.77
N THR A 175 -1.86 -0.33 -5.49
CA THR A 175 -3.00 -0.15 -4.58
C THR A 175 -2.70 0.98 -3.58
N ILE A 176 -3.65 1.30 -2.71
CA ILE A 176 -3.50 2.31 -1.66
C ILE A 176 -3.20 1.62 -0.35
N ALA A 177 -2.28 2.17 0.44
CA ALA A 177 -2.05 1.77 1.81
C ALA A 177 -2.13 2.99 2.74
N ASN A 178 -2.51 2.73 4.00
CA ASN A 178 -2.33 3.67 5.11
C ASN A 178 -1.29 3.07 6.07
N ASP A 179 -0.10 3.67 6.16
CA ASP A 179 0.93 3.21 7.10
C ASP A 179 0.71 3.80 8.48
N LEU A 180 -0.41 3.39 9.15
CA LEU A 180 -0.75 3.88 10.47
C LEU A 180 0.41 3.69 11.46
N SER A 181 0.67 4.74 12.25
CA SER A 181 1.87 4.88 13.05
C SER A 181 1.54 5.29 14.49
N ALA A 182 1.97 4.51 15.47
CA ALA A 182 1.93 4.87 16.88
C ALA A 182 3.18 5.67 17.23
N ARG A 183 3.18 6.98 16.99
CA ARG A 183 4.38 7.84 17.04
C ARG A 183 5.07 7.86 18.41
N ASP A 184 4.32 7.76 19.49
CA ASP A 184 4.85 7.72 20.85
C ASP A 184 5.46 6.37 21.24
N ARG A 185 5.46 5.39 20.33
CA ARG A 185 6.00 4.04 20.55
C ARG A 185 7.26 3.74 19.74
N GLY A 186 7.57 4.56 18.73
CA GLY A 186 8.74 4.35 17.89
C GLY A 186 10.08 4.55 18.61
N ARG A 187 10.11 5.44 19.58
CA ARG A 187 11.31 5.72 20.40
C ARG A 187 10.96 5.82 21.87
N ARG A 188 11.80 5.28 22.74
CA ARG A 188 11.67 5.33 24.19
C ARG A 188 12.45 6.51 24.75
N PRO A 189 11.81 7.64 25.18
CA PRO A 189 12.51 8.88 25.54
C PRO A 189 13.52 8.70 26.66
N HIS A 190 13.23 7.82 27.65
CA HIS A 190 14.07 7.55 28.82
C HIS A 190 15.28 6.63 28.54
N ILE A 191 15.39 6.09 27.32
CA ILE A 191 16.49 5.21 26.93
C ILE A 191 17.55 6.04 26.18
N PRO A 192 18.86 5.89 26.47
CA PRO A 192 19.93 6.58 25.75
C PRO A 192 19.90 6.29 24.26
N ASP A 193 20.32 7.28 23.42
CA ASP A 193 20.23 7.17 21.96
C ASP A 193 21.08 6.05 21.36
N HIS A 194 22.19 5.70 21.99
CA HIS A 194 23.08 4.61 21.57
C HIS A 194 22.59 3.21 21.97
N SER A 195 21.53 3.12 22.78
CA SER A 195 21.00 1.83 23.24
C SER A 195 20.18 1.14 22.13
N PRO A 196 20.37 -0.17 21.90
CA PRO A 196 19.53 -0.93 20.98
C PRO A 196 18.05 -0.96 21.40
N PHE A 197 17.75 -0.71 22.68
CA PHE A 197 16.38 -0.62 23.21
C PHE A 197 15.72 0.75 22.94
N LYS A 198 16.40 1.70 22.30
CA LYS A 198 15.87 3.03 22.01
C LYS A 198 14.69 2.99 21.05
N ALA A 199 14.77 2.18 19.99
CA ALA A 199 13.74 2.06 18.96
C ALA A 199 12.87 0.81 19.14
N ASP A 200 11.59 0.90 18.78
CA ASP A 200 10.66 -0.23 18.74
C ASP A 200 9.75 -0.11 17.51
N TRP A 201 10.21 -0.70 16.40
CA TRP A 201 9.49 -0.65 15.13
C TRP A 201 8.22 -1.49 15.12
N VAL A 202 8.15 -2.57 15.88
CA VAL A 202 6.93 -3.39 15.98
C VAL A 202 5.84 -2.60 16.69
N ALA A 203 6.15 -2.02 17.85
CA ALA A 203 5.19 -1.19 18.58
C ALA A 203 4.77 0.08 17.81
N HIS A 204 5.68 0.63 16.98
CA HIS A 204 5.43 1.81 16.18
C HIS A 204 4.51 1.53 14.98
N LYS A 205 4.80 0.44 14.22
CA LYS A 205 4.30 0.26 12.85
C LYS A 205 3.54 -1.05 12.61
N SER A 206 3.58 -2.03 13.53
CA SER A 206 3.08 -3.40 13.26
C SER A 206 2.02 -3.88 14.25
N PHE A 207 1.12 -3.00 14.69
CA PHE A 207 -0.06 -3.37 15.50
C PHE A 207 -1.22 -3.83 14.59
N ASP A 208 -2.20 -4.53 15.16
CA ASP A 208 -3.36 -5.04 14.44
C ASP A 208 -4.11 -3.91 13.71
N GLY A 209 -4.31 -4.07 12.42
CA GLY A 209 -4.99 -3.10 11.58
C GLY A 209 -4.14 -1.89 11.18
N SER A 210 -2.84 -1.87 11.48
CA SER A 210 -1.96 -0.74 11.16
C SER A 210 -1.64 -0.57 9.67
N CYS A 211 -2.15 -1.44 8.79
CA CYS A 211 -1.98 -1.36 7.35
C CYS A 211 -3.32 -1.52 6.61
N PRO A 212 -4.24 -0.53 6.65
CA PRO A 212 -5.37 -0.50 5.72
C PRO A 212 -4.88 -0.56 4.29
N LEU A 213 -5.42 -1.51 3.49
CA LEU A 213 -4.96 -1.79 2.14
C LEU A 213 -6.14 -1.94 1.19
N GLY A 214 -6.11 -1.29 0.03
CA GLY A 214 -7.16 -1.46 -0.97
C GLY A 214 -7.37 -0.26 -1.90
N PRO A 215 -8.54 -0.15 -2.54
CA PRO A 215 -9.67 -1.09 -2.50
C PRO A 215 -9.44 -2.32 -3.39
N TRP A 216 -8.58 -2.21 -4.39
CA TRP A 216 -8.20 -3.18 -5.41
C TRP A 216 -6.79 -2.92 -5.91
N ILE A 217 -6.26 -3.80 -6.74
CA ILE A 217 -5.01 -3.60 -7.46
C ILE A 217 -5.33 -3.20 -8.89
N VAL A 218 -4.79 -2.05 -9.32
CA VAL A 218 -4.78 -1.61 -10.71
C VAL A 218 -3.53 -2.19 -11.36
N PRO A 219 -3.63 -2.92 -12.49
CA PRO A 219 -2.48 -3.48 -13.18
C PRO A 219 -1.44 -2.42 -13.53
N ALA A 220 -0.16 -2.75 -13.41
CA ALA A 220 0.93 -1.82 -13.75
C ALA A 220 0.86 -1.31 -15.19
N SER A 221 0.31 -2.13 -16.12
CA SER A 221 0.09 -1.72 -17.51
C SER A 221 -0.88 -0.55 -17.69
N ASP A 222 -1.74 -0.28 -16.69
CA ASP A 222 -2.77 0.75 -16.75
C ASP A 222 -2.30 2.06 -16.06
N ILE A 223 -1.16 2.02 -15.37
CA ILE A 223 -0.49 3.17 -14.76
C ILE A 223 0.77 3.49 -15.58
N LYS A 224 0.68 4.53 -16.40
CA LYS A 224 1.77 4.91 -17.32
C LYS A 224 3.07 5.27 -16.60
N ASP A 225 2.94 6.00 -15.50
CA ASP A 225 4.06 6.48 -14.69
C ASP A 225 3.66 6.52 -13.22
N PRO A 226 4.17 5.60 -12.37
CA PRO A 226 3.83 5.58 -10.95
C PRO A 226 4.44 6.75 -10.16
N GLN A 227 5.37 7.51 -10.77
CA GLN A 227 5.99 8.69 -10.16
C GLN A 227 5.23 10.00 -10.49
N LYS A 228 3.99 9.91 -11.03
CA LYS A 228 3.17 11.07 -11.41
C LYS A 228 1.71 10.89 -11.01
N LEU A 229 1.47 10.40 -9.81
CA LEU A 229 0.13 10.19 -9.28
C LEU A 229 -0.14 11.17 -8.14
N GLY A 230 -1.28 11.87 -8.21
CA GLY A 230 -1.79 12.62 -7.08
C GLY A 230 -2.21 11.69 -5.96
N LEU A 231 -1.95 12.09 -4.71
CA LEU A 231 -2.40 11.35 -3.52
C LEU A 231 -2.90 12.32 -2.45
N LYS A 232 -4.02 11.95 -1.81
CA LYS A 232 -4.71 12.77 -0.83
C LYS A 232 -5.20 11.95 0.35
N LEU A 233 -5.24 12.58 1.52
CA LEU A 233 -5.83 12.01 2.71
C LEU A 233 -6.65 13.04 3.46
N TRP A 234 -7.82 12.61 3.96
CA TRP A 234 -8.71 13.41 4.79
C TRP A 234 -8.93 12.71 6.14
N VAL A 235 -9.03 13.50 7.19
CA VAL A 235 -9.53 13.07 8.50
C VAL A 235 -10.79 13.86 8.78
N ASN A 236 -11.93 13.18 8.99
CA ASN A 236 -13.25 13.79 9.19
C ASN A 236 -13.57 14.84 8.10
N ASP A 237 -13.35 14.47 6.82
CA ASP A 237 -13.50 15.30 5.63
C ASP A 237 -12.59 16.54 5.55
N VAL A 238 -11.69 16.74 6.51
CA VAL A 238 -10.67 17.79 6.46
C VAL A 238 -9.44 17.27 5.75
N LEU A 239 -9.04 17.92 4.65
CA LEU A 239 -7.85 17.56 3.87
C LEU A 239 -6.58 17.72 4.73
N LYS A 240 -5.82 16.66 4.88
CA LYS A 240 -4.59 16.61 5.67
C LYS A 240 -3.34 16.43 4.81
N GLN A 241 -3.38 15.54 3.83
CA GLN A 241 -2.29 15.34 2.87
C GLN A 241 -2.79 15.60 1.46
N ASP A 242 -2.04 16.35 0.67
CA ASP A 242 -2.28 16.63 -0.76
C ASP A 242 -0.93 16.82 -1.45
N SER A 243 -0.51 15.82 -2.20
CA SER A 243 0.82 15.78 -2.83
C SER A 243 0.83 14.91 -4.09
N ASN A 244 2.02 14.61 -4.57
CA ASN A 244 2.24 13.80 -5.77
C ASN A 244 3.40 12.84 -5.56
N THR A 245 3.32 11.64 -6.15
CA THR A 245 4.40 10.63 -6.07
C THR A 245 5.72 11.09 -6.68
N SER A 246 5.72 12.20 -7.45
CA SER A 246 6.94 12.85 -7.94
C SER A 246 7.79 13.47 -6.82
N GLN A 247 7.24 13.60 -5.62
CA GLN A 247 7.96 14.07 -4.43
C GLN A 247 8.77 12.96 -3.74
N MET A 248 8.70 11.70 -4.22
CA MET A 248 9.56 10.63 -3.70
C MET A 248 11.02 10.99 -3.90
N ILE A 249 11.82 10.83 -2.83
CA ILE A 249 13.28 10.98 -2.87
C ILE A 249 13.88 9.81 -3.66
N TYR A 250 13.62 8.57 -3.22
CA TYR A 250 13.94 7.37 -3.97
C TYR A 250 12.69 6.89 -4.71
N ASN A 251 12.74 6.90 -6.04
CA ASN A 251 11.63 6.40 -6.84
C ASN A 251 11.42 4.89 -6.66
N LEU A 252 10.28 4.36 -7.10
CA LEU A 252 9.95 2.96 -6.89
C LEU A 252 10.97 1.99 -7.54
N ALA A 253 11.59 2.36 -8.66
CA ALA A 253 12.59 1.52 -9.30
C ALA A 253 13.87 1.39 -8.44
N GLU A 254 14.31 2.48 -7.82
CA GLU A 254 15.44 2.49 -6.89
C GLU A 254 15.12 1.67 -5.63
N GLN A 255 13.91 1.77 -5.09
CA GLN A 255 13.48 0.97 -3.94
C GLN A 255 13.49 -0.53 -4.25
N ILE A 256 12.97 -0.95 -5.41
CA ILE A 256 13.01 -2.36 -5.83
C ILE A 256 14.45 -2.84 -6.03
N ALA A 257 15.30 -2.06 -6.70
CA ALA A 257 16.70 -2.39 -6.90
C ALA A 257 17.42 -2.59 -5.56
N HIS A 258 17.25 -1.63 -4.64
CA HIS A 258 17.81 -1.69 -3.30
C HIS A 258 17.37 -2.95 -2.52
N LEU A 259 16.06 -3.21 -2.44
CA LEU A 259 15.52 -4.36 -1.75
C LEU A 259 15.99 -5.66 -2.39
N SER A 260 15.92 -5.76 -3.73
CA SER A 260 16.27 -6.98 -4.45
C SER A 260 17.77 -7.34 -4.35
N ALA A 261 18.64 -6.37 -4.10
CA ALA A 261 20.07 -6.62 -3.83
C ALA A 261 20.29 -7.34 -2.50
N ARG A 262 19.39 -7.18 -1.52
CA ARG A 262 19.53 -7.75 -0.17
C ARG A 262 18.81 -9.08 -0.03
N LEU A 263 17.61 -9.19 -0.60
CA LEU A 263 16.79 -10.40 -0.52
C LEU A 263 16.04 -10.62 -1.84
N THR A 264 15.55 -11.82 -2.06
CA THR A 264 14.66 -12.09 -3.19
C THR A 264 13.27 -11.58 -2.85
N LEU A 265 12.75 -10.63 -3.63
CA LEU A 265 11.33 -10.26 -3.58
C LEU A 265 10.50 -11.32 -4.30
N HIS A 266 9.35 -11.65 -3.75
CA HIS A 266 8.46 -12.69 -4.28
C HIS A 266 7.13 -12.10 -4.80
N PRO A 267 6.45 -12.78 -5.74
CA PRO A 267 5.13 -12.38 -6.19
C PRO A 267 4.16 -12.24 -5.02
N GLY A 268 3.46 -11.11 -4.97
CA GLY A 268 2.55 -10.76 -3.88
C GLY A 268 3.18 -10.00 -2.72
N ASP A 269 4.51 -9.82 -2.68
CA ASP A 269 5.14 -8.88 -1.74
C ASP A 269 4.70 -7.45 -2.03
N LEU A 270 4.59 -6.65 -0.97
CA LEU A 270 4.19 -5.25 -1.03
C LEU A 270 5.38 -4.33 -0.74
N ILE A 271 5.46 -3.24 -1.50
CA ILE A 271 6.35 -2.12 -1.22
C ILE A 271 5.48 -0.88 -1.05
N LEU A 272 5.39 -0.39 0.19
CA LEU A 272 4.81 0.90 0.54
C LEU A 272 5.90 1.95 0.32
N THR A 273 5.59 2.98 -0.47
CA THR A 273 6.63 3.84 -1.07
C THR A 273 6.97 5.09 -0.25
N GLY A 274 6.43 5.19 0.95
CA GLY A 274 6.54 6.37 1.81
C GLY A 274 5.36 7.31 1.66
N THR A 275 5.23 8.24 2.59
CA THR A 275 4.14 9.21 2.70
C THR A 275 4.62 10.64 2.50
N PRO A 276 3.80 11.53 1.90
CA PRO A 276 4.11 12.94 1.74
C PRO A 276 3.86 13.76 3.01
N ALA A 277 4.11 15.06 2.96
CA ALA A 277 3.77 16.04 3.99
C ALA A 277 2.28 16.00 4.38
N GLY A 278 1.97 16.51 5.56
CA GLY A 278 0.62 16.61 6.11
C GLY A 278 0.28 15.50 7.09
N VAL A 279 1.27 14.75 7.58
CA VAL A 279 1.09 13.78 8.65
C VAL A 279 0.73 14.46 9.98
N GLY A 280 0.05 13.72 10.86
CA GLY A 280 -0.36 14.23 12.17
C GLY A 280 0.84 14.64 13.04
N ALA A 281 1.94 13.90 12.96
CA ALA A 281 3.17 14.25 13.67
C ALA A 281 3.71 15.63 13.27
N GLY A 282 3.66 16.01 11.99
CA GLY A 282 4.03 17.35 11.52
C GLY A 282 3.16 18.44 12.13
N ARG A 283 1.87 18.20 12.27
CA ARG A 283 0.83 19.12 12.74
C ARG A 283 0.61 19.13 14.25
N GLY A 284 1.09 18.11 14.97
CA GLY A 284 0.74 17.90 16.38
C GLY A 284 -0.68 17.34 16.58
N GLU A 285 -1.30 16.78 15.55
CA GLU A 285 -2.66 16.22 15.55
C GLU A 285 -2.59 14.69 15.49
N PHE A 286 -3.51 13.99 16.17
CA PHE A 286 -3.52 12.53 16.19
C PHE A 286 -4.94 11.99 16.17
N LEU A 287 -5.12 10.83 15.56
CA LEU A 287 -6.40 10.16 15.43
C LEU A 287 -6.99 9.80 16.78
N GLN A 288 -8.31 9.97 16.89
CA GLN A 288 -9.14 9.65 18.04
C GLN A 288 -10.20 8.61 17.65
N ALA A 289 -10.75 7.93 18.66
CA ALA A 289 -11.91 7.08 18.45
C ALA A 289 -13.08 7.91 17.90
N GLY A 290 -13.74 7.41 16.88
CA GLY A 290 -14.78 8.11 16.13
C GLY A 290 -14.32 8.75 14.83
N ASP A 291 -13.02 9.01 14.66
CA ASP A 291 -12.49 9.60 13.44
C ASP A 291 -12.68 8.67 12.22
N THR A 292 -12.85 9.30 11.07
CA THR A 292 -12.85 8.63 9.76
C THR A 292 -11.65 9.10 8.95
N VAL A 293 -10.87 8.15 8.44
CA VAL A 293 -9.71 8.43 7.58
C VAL A 293 -10.02 7.97 6.18
N LYS A 294 -9.98 8.88 5.21
CA LYS A 294 -10.21 8.61 3.79
C LYS A 294 -8.95 8.90 3.00
N LEU A 295 -8.54 7.96 2.16
CA LEU A 295 -7.37 8.06 1.30
C LEU A 295 -7.79 7.92 -0.16
N TRP A 296 -7.15 8.67 -1.03
CA TRP A 296 -7.35 8.62 -2.48
C TRP A 296 -6.01 8.69 -3.19
N ILE A 297 -5.84 7.86 -4.23
CA ILE A 297 -4.73 7.97 -5.17
C ILE A 297 -5.27 7.98 -6.59
N GLU A 298 -4.77 8.91 -7.38
CA GLU A 298 -5.13 9.08 -8.78
C GLU A 298 -5.06 7.77 -9.57
N LYS A 299 -6.08 7.49 -10.39
CA LYS A 299 -6.24 6.26 -11.21
C LYS A 299 -6.39 4.95 -10.43
N ILE A 300 -6.23 4.97 -9.11
CA ILE A 300 -6.42 3.77 -8.28
C ILE A 300 -7.82 3.78 -7.67
N GLY A 301 -8.19 4.85 -6.96
CA GLY A 301 -9.49 4.95 -6.30
C GLY A 301 -9.36 5.49 -4.88
N GLU A 302 -10.22 5.02 -3.99
CA GLU A 302 -10.23 5.47 -2.59
C GLU A 302 -10.49 4.32 -1.62
N ILE A 303 -10.02 4.48 -0.39
CA ILE A 303 -10.38 3.66 0.78
C ILE A 303 -10.76 4.59 1.93
N SER A 304 -11.61 4.07 2.83
CA SER A 304 -11.95 4.76 4.07
C SER A 304 -12.01 3.77 5.21
N ASN A 305 -11.55 4.19 6.39
CA ASN A 305 -11.60 3.39 7.61
C ASN A 305 -12.06 4.27 8.77
N LYS A 306 -12.82 3.68 9.70
CA LYS A 306 -13.25 4.33 10.94
C LYS A 306 -12.32 3.90 12.09
N MET A 307 -11.95 4.85 12.92
CA MET A 307 -11.18 4.60 14.14
C MET A 307 -12.12 4.35 15.34
N ALA A 308 -11.76 3.41 16.22
CA ALA A 308 -12.56 3.09 17.43
C ALA A 308 -11.66 2.85 18.66
#